data_935dac05962175a4f23b0425210f1092
#
_entry.id   935dac05962175a4f23b0425210f1092
#
_cell.length_a   1.000
_cell.length_b   1.000
_cell.length_c   1.000
_cell.angle_alpha   90.00
_cell.angle_beta   90.00
_cell.angle_gamma   90.00
#
_symmetry.space_group_name_H-M   'P 1'
#
loop_
_entity.id
_entity.type
_entity.pdbx_description
1 polymer ?
#
loop_
_entity_poly.entity_id
_entity_poly.type
_entity_poly.pdbx_seq_one_letter_code
_entity_poly.pdbx_strand_id
1 'polypeptide(L)'
;MKTRHPTGFTLVEIMIGVVIIGMLAALAIPAFQKIRSASQDKAVLSNARQLAAATDQYMMEHGRSTVSIGMLVGLTNYVKSLDTVAGETYPVTYVSGTPITVQGVGGARTITYSL
;
A
#
# COMPACT_ATOMS: atom_id res chain seq x y z
N MET A 1 31.12 34.80 -46.97
CA MET A 1 30.28 34.40 -45.85
C MET A 1 29.96 32.89 -45.94
N LYS A 2 30.42 32.10 -45.00
CA LYS A 2 30.04 30.69 -44.90
C LYS A 2 28.61 30.64 -44.29
N THR A 3 27.63 30.29 -45.08
CA THR A 3 26.30 29.99 -44.57
C THR A 3 26.35 28.66 -43.81
N ARG A 4 26.24 28.72 -42.50
CA ARG A 4 26.07 27.50 -41.67
C ARG A 4 24.63 27.00 -41.93
N HIS A 5 24.53 25.86 -42.58
CA HIS A 5 23.25 25.16 -42.64
C HIS A 5 22.95 24.57 -41.28
N PRO A 6 21.78 24.83 -40.70
CA PRO A 6 21.39 24.20 -39.44
C PRO A 6 21.26 22.70 -39.68
N THR A 7 22.05 21.91 -38.95
CA THR A 7 21.93 20.43 -38.91
C THR A 7 20.84 20.08 -37.89
N GLY A 8 19.70 19.57 -38.35
CA GLY A 8 18.64 19.03 -37.52
C GLY A 8 18.81 17.54 -37.27
N PHE A 9 17.98 16.99 -36.38
CA PHE A 9 17.91 15.55 -36.12
C PHE A 9 17.35 14.82 -37.36
N THR A 10 17.88 13.62 -37.61
CA THR A 10 17.33 12.73 -38.63
C THR A 10 16.08 12.01 -38.11
N LEU A 11 15.18 11.60 -39.03
CA LEU A 11 14.00 10.79 -38.71
C LEU A 11 14.40 9.48 -38.00
N VAL A 12 15.50 8.85 -38.45
CA VAL A 12 16.02 7.60 -37.90
C VAL A 12 16.51 7.77 -36.45
N GLU A 13 17.16 8.89 -36.14
CA GLU A 13 17.61 9.19 -34.77
C GLU A 13 16.43 9.28 -33.80
N ILE A 14 15.37 9.99 -34.20
CA ILE A 14 14.15 10.07 -33.38
C ILE A 14 13.48 8.70 -33.25
N MET A 15 13.40 7.92 -34.31
CA MET A 15 12.84 6.57 -34.27
C MET A 15 13.62 5.65 -33.32
N ILE A 16 14.94 5.66 -33.36
CA ILE A 16 15.79 4.89 -32.44
C ILE A 16 15.59 5.36 -31.01
N GLY A 17 15.53 6.69 -30.77
CA GLY A 17 15.29 7.26 -29.45
C GLY A 17 13.95 6.80 -28.86
N VAL A 18 12.88 6.82 -29.63
CA VAL A 18 11.55 6.37 -29.19
C VAL A 18 11.52 4.87 -28.91
N VAL A 19 12.18 4.06 -29.73
CA VAL A 19 12.28 2.59 -29.51
C VAL A 19 13.01 2.29 -28.20
N ILE A 20 14.11 2.97 -27.93
CA ILE A 20 14.87 2.77 -26.66
C ILE A 20 14.01 3.18 -25.46
N ILE A 21 13.34 4.32 -25.52
CA ILE A 21 12.42 4.76 -24.45
C ILE A 21 11.30 3.74 -24.25
N GLY A 22 10.72 3.22 -25.33
CA GLY A 22 9.67 2.21 -25.27
C GLY A 22 10.13 0.90 -24.62
N MET A 23 11.34 0.45 -24.94
CA MET A 23 11.93 -0.74 -24.30
C MET A 23 12.18 -0.54 -22.81
N LEU A 24 12.72 0.60 -22.43
CA LEU A 24 12.95 0.94 -21.02
C LEU A 24 11.63 1.05 -20.25
N ALA A 25 10.63 1.67 -20.83
CA ALA A 25 9.30 1.76 -20.23
C ALA A 25 8.64 0.39 -20.05
N ALA A 26 8.78 -0.49 -21.03
CA ALA A 26 8.24 -1.85 -20.96
C ALA A 26 8.81 -2.67 -19.81
N LEU A 27 10.07 -2.43 -19.43
CA LEU A 27 10.69 -3.06 -18.27
C LEU A 27 10.36 -2.36 -16.94
N ALA A 28 10.27 -1.03 -16.96
CA ALA A 28 10.08 -0.22 -15.77
C ALA A 28 8.67 -0.30 -15.20
N ILE A 29 7.64 -0.31 -16.03
CA ILE A 29 6.24 -0.29 -15.61
C ILE A 29 5.87 -1.52 -14.76
N PRO A 30 6.11 -2.78 -15.19
CA PRO A 30 5.79 -3.95 -14.37
C PRO A 30 6.61 -4.03 -13.09
N ALA A 31 7.88 -3.60 -13.12
CA ALA A 31 8.72 -3.55 -11.93
C ALA A 31 8.17 -2.55 -10.90
N PHE A 32 7.76 -1.37 -11.34
CA PHE A 32 7.15 -0.35 -10.48
C PHE A 32 5.84 -0.84 -9.85
N GLN A 33 4.97 -1.49 -10.60
CA GLN A 33 3.73 -2.05 -10.09
C GLN A 33 3.98 -3.09 -8.99
N LYS A 34 4.97 -3.96 -9.18
CA LYS A 34 5.36 -4.97 -8.18
C LYS A 34 5.86 -4.34 -6.89
N ILE A 35 6.72 -3.32 -6.99
CA ILE A 35 7.24 -2.60 -5.83
C ILE A 35 6.11 -1.87 -5.10
N ARG A 36 5.23 -1.22 -5.82
CA ARG A 36 4.07 -0.53 -5.25
C ARG A 36 3.17 -1.49 -4.48
N SER A 37 2.84 -2.63 -5.05
CA SER A 37 2.03 -3.66 -4.39
C SER A 37 2.70 -4.17 -3.11
N ALA A 38 4.00 -4.47 -3.15
CA ALA A 38 4.74 -4.92 -1.98
C ALA A 38 4.79 -3.85 -0.88
N SER A 39 4.93 -2.58 -1.24
CA SER A 39 4.90 -1.46 -0.29
C SER A 39 3.53 -1.30 0.37
N GLN A 40 2.45 -1.41 -0.40
CA GLN A 40 1.09 -1.37 0.12
C GLN A 40 0.83 -2.52 1.09
N ASP A 41 1.25 -3.73 0.76
CA ASP A 41 1.08 -4.91 1.61
C ASP A 41 1.80 -4.75 2.96
N LYS A 42 3.01 -4.19 2.95
CA LYS A 42 3.76 -3.89 4.18
C LYS A 42 3.09 -2.82 5.04
N ALA A 43 2.54 -1.78 4.42
CA ALA A 43 1.83 -0.72 5.14
C ALA A 43 0.54 -1.25 5.78
N VAL A 44 -0.23 -2.06 5.06
CA VAL A 44 -1.44 -2.72 5.59
C VAL A 44 -1.09 -3.67 6.73
N LEU A 45 -0.01 -4.43 6.60
CA LEU A 45 0.46 -5.31 7.67
C LEU A 45 0.88 -4.52 8.92
N SER A 46 1.51 -3.36 8.75
CA SER A 46 1.85 -2.46 9.86
C SER A 46 0.60 -1.94 10.56
N ASN A 47 -0.43 -1.54 9.81
CA ASN A 47 -1.70 -1.12 10.37
C ASN A 47 -2.39 -2.26 11.15
N ALA A 48 -2.36 -3.47 10.60
CA ALA A 48 -2.91 -4.66 11.29
C ALA A 48 -2.19 -4.96 12.60
N ARG A 49 -0.87 -4.78 12.65
CA ARG A 49 -0.09 -4.92 13.89
C ARG A 49 -0.48 -3.88 14.95
N GLN A 50 -0.67 -2.63 14.54
CA GLN A 50 -1.13 -1.57 15.45
C GLN A 50 -2.51 -1.88 16.01
N LEU A 51 -3.43 -2.37 15.18
CA LEU A 51 -4.75 -2.78 15.61
C LEU A 51 -4.70 -3.99 16.56
N ALA A 52 -3.84 -4.96 16.30
CA ALA A 52 -3.63 -6.11 17.19
C ALA A 52 -3.15 -5.67 18.57
N ALA A 53 -2.13 -4.82 18.62
CA ALA A 53 -1.60 -4.30 19.87
C ALA A 53 -2.65 -3.49 20.65
N ALA A 54 -3.41 -2.65 19.96
CA ALA A 54 -4.51 -1.88 20.55
C ALA A 54 -5.63 -2.80 21.08
N THR A 55 -5.95 -3.85 20.35
CA THR A 55 -6.93 -4.87 20.76
C THR A 55 -6.51 -5.55 22.05
N ASP A 56 -5.27 -6.01 22.12
CA ASP A 56 -4.72 -6.68 23.31
C ASP A 56 -4.72 -5.74 24.52
N GLN A 57 -4.29 -4.50 24.34
CA GLN A 57 -4.30 -3.51 25.39
C GLN A 57 -5.71 -3.23 25.90
N TYR A 58 -6.68 -3.01 25.00
CA TYR A 58 -8.08 -2.80 25.36
C TYR A 58 -8.65 -3.99 26.15
N MET A 59 -8.36 -5.20 25.68
CA MET A 59 -8.85 -6.41 26.33
C MET A 59 -8.28 -6.61 27.72
N MET A 60 -6.99 -6.30 27.91
CA MET A 60 -6.35 -6.34 29.24
C MET A 60 -6.94 -5.32 30.20
N GLU A 61 -7.21 -4.10 29.73
CA GLU A 61 -7.75 -3.03 30.57
C GLU A 61 -9.23 -3.25 30.95
N HIS A 62 -10.03 -3.80 30.03
CA HIS A 62 -11.47 -3.93 30.22
C HIS A 62 -11.94 -5.36 30.54
N GLY A 63 -11.04 -6.35 30.50
CA GLY A 63 -11.39 -7.77 30.77
C GLY A 63 -12.37 -8.35 29.75
N ARG A 64 -12.36 -7.84 28.51
CA ARG A 64 -13.24 -8.29 27.42
C ARG A 64 -12.48 -9.13 26.42
N SER A 65 -13.18 -10.06 25.76
CA SER A 65 -12.63 -10.88 24.68
C SER A 65 -12.98 -10.36 23.27
N THR A 66 -13.76 -9.30 23.18
CA THR A 66 -14.18 -8.70 21.91
C THR A 66 -14.17 -7.18 22.00
N VAL A 67 -13.81 -6.52 20.90
CA VAL A 67 -13.80 -5.06 20.77
C VAL A 67 -14.16 -4.63 19.35
N SER A 68 -14.85 -3.51 19.21
CA SER A 68 -15.14 -2.91 17.90
C SER A 68 -14.05 -1.93 17.50
N ILE A 69 -13.85 -1.75 16.19
CA ILE A 69 -12.87 -0.81 15.63
C ILE A 69 -13.09 0.62 16.14
N GLY A 70 -14.33 1.06 16.32
CA GLY A 70 -14.64 2.40 16.82
C GLY A 70 -14.17 2.67 18.24
N MET A 71 -13.90 1.63 19.02
CA MET A 71 -13.31 1.77 20.36
C MET A 71 -11.78 1.78 20.34
N LEU A 72 -11.17 1.25 19.27
CA LEU A 72 -9.72 1.19 19.10
C LEU A 72 -9.18 2.43 18.40
N VAL A 73 -9.90 2.97 17.44
CA VAL A 73 -9.47 4.07 16.58
C VAL A 73 -10.20 5.35 16.92
N GLY A 74 -9.47 6.42 17.19
CA GLY A 74 -9.99 7.74 17.52
C GLY A 74 -8.93 8.60 18.19
N LEU A 75 -9.13 9.91 18.19
CA LEU A 75 -8.14 10.89 18.71
C LEU A 75 -7.74 10.65 20.18
N THR A 76 -8.62 10.08 20.96
CA THR A 76 -8.42 9.76 22.39
C THR A 76 -8.29 8.27 22.66
N ASN A 77 -8.32 7.44 21.62
CA ASN A 77 -8.28 5.99 21.71
C ASN A 77 -6.84 5.45 21.53
N TYR A 78 -6.70 4.14 21.50
CA TYR A 78 -5.41 3.44 21.40
C TYR A 78 -4.68 3.69 20.08
N VAL A 79 -5.43 3.88 18.99
CA VAL A 79 -4.89 4.26 17.66
C VAL A 79 -5.51 5.60 17.28
N LYS A 80 -4.70 6.63 17.07
CA LYS A 80 -5.20 7.98 16.77
C LYS A 80 -5.92 8.09 15.44
N SER A 81 -5.38 7.44 14.41
CA SER A 81 -5.96 7.37 13.08
C SER A 81 -5.55 6.09 12.39
N LEU A 82 -6.42 5.58 11.54
CA LEU A 82 -6.16 4.43 10.69
C LEU A 82 -6.46 4.84 9.25
N ASP A 83 -5.42 5.15 8.51
CA ASP A 83 -5.56 5.58 7.12
C ASP A 83 -5.43 4.38 6.18
N THR A 84 -6.34 4.28 5.22
CA THR A 84 -6.27 3.28 4.16
C THR A 84 -5.16 3.64 3.17
N VAL A 85 -4.35 2.66 2.79
CA VAL A 85 -3.20 2.83 1.89
C VAL A 85 -3.53 2.39 0.46
N ALA A 86 -4.37 1.36 0.34
CA ALA A 86 -4.70 0.70 -0.92
C ALA A 86 -6.20 0.46 -1.10
N GLY A 87 -7.05 1.25 -0.41
CA GLY A 87 -8.51 1.08 -0.45
C GLY A 87 -9.01 -0.17 0.29
N GLU A 88 -8.19 -0.69 1.21
CA GLU A 88 -8.50 -1.88 1.99
C GLU A 88 -9.61 -1.63 3.02
N THR A 89 -10.24 -2.73 3.44
CA THR A 89 -11.27 -2.72 4.48
C THR A 89 -10.80 -3.53 5.68
N TYR A 90 -10.82 -2.90 6.86
CA TYR A 90 -10.47 -3.53 8.13
C TYR A 90 -11.72 -4.16 8.78
N PRO A 91 -11.56 -5.25 9.56
CA PRO A 91 -12.67 -5.84 10.31
C PRO A 91 -13.31 -4.83 11.27
N VAL A 92 -14.62 -4.91 11.42
CA VAL A 92 -15.36 -4.04 12.36
C VAL A 92 -15.21 -4.51 13.80
N THR A 93 -15.04 -5.83 14.01
CA THR A 93 -14.93 -6.45 15.32
C THR A 93 -13.70 -7.32 15.40
N TYR A 94 -13.00 -7.25 16.51
CA TYR A 94 -11.82 -8.04 16.84
C TYR A 94 -12.11 -8.95 18.02
N VAL A 95 -11.63 -10.18 17.94
CA VAL A 95 -11.78 -11.21 18.97
C VAL A 95 -10.41 -11.70 19.40
N SER A 96 -10.22 -11.89 20.71
CA SER A 96 -8.95 -12.36 21.26
C SER A 96 -8.52 -13.70 20.65
N GLY A 97 -7.25 -13.79 20.26
CA GLY A 97 -6.68 -15.01 19.69
C GLY A 97 -7.06 -15.30 18.23
N THR A 98 -7.81 -14.42 17.58
CA THR A 98 -8.14 -14.59 16.17
C THR A 98 -7.25 -13.74 15.26
N PRO A 99 -6.86 -14.24 14.07
CA PRO A 99 -6.10 -13.46 13.11
C PRO A 99 -6.91 -12.26 12.60
N ILE A 100 -6.21 -11.16 12.34
CA ILE A 100 -6.80 -9.98 11.70
C ILE A 100 -6.68 -10.12 10.19
N THR A 101 -7.81 -10.19 9.51
CA THR A 101 -7.88 -10.33 8.05
C THR A 101 -8.34 -9.01 7.42
N VAL A 102 -7.46 -8.40 6.63
CA VAL A 102 -7.73 -7.17 5.89
C VAL A 102 -8.04 -7.51 4.45
N GLN A 103 -9.19 -7.06 3.95
CA GLN A 103 -9.68 -7.37 2.61
C GLN A 103 -9.59 -6.16 1.67
N GLY A 104 -9.58 -6.45 0.37
CA GLY A 104 -9.64 -5.41 -0.65
C GLY A 104 -8.35 -4.61 -0.84
N VAL A 105 -7.21 -5.12 -0.40
CA VAL A 105 -5.91 -4.47 -0.59
C VAL A 105 -5.58 -4.38 -2.07
N GLY A 106 -5.47 -3.14 -2.59
CA GLY A 106 -5.27 -2.91 -4.02
C GLY A 106 -6.44 -3.39 -4.90
N GLY A 107 -7.65 -3.55 -4.32
CA GLY A 107 -8.88 -3.94 -5.00
C GLY A 107 -9.23 -5.43 -4.89
N ALA A 108 -8.29 -6.35 -4.67
CA ALA A 108 -8.57 -7.79 -4.71
C ALA A 108 -7.76 -8.64 -3.71
N ARG A 109 -6.69 -8.11 -3.13
CA ARG A 109 -5.81 -8.90 -2.26
C ARG A 109 -6.29 -8.91 -0.82
N THR A 110 -6.01 -10.01 -0.13
CA THR A 110 -6.33 -10.18 1.30
C THR A 110 -5.02 -10.39 2.06
N ILE A 111 -4.86 -9.66 3.18
CA ILE A 111 -3.70 -9.79 4.06
C ILE A 111 -4.19 -10.23 5.43
N THR A 112 -3.59 -11.29 5.95
CA THR A 112 -3.90 -11.83 7.28
C THR A 112 -2.71 -11.65 8.20
N TYR A 113 -2.95 -11.00 9.34
CA TYR A 113 -1.99 -10.90 10.43
C TYR A 113 -2.38 -11.93 11.51
N SER A 114 -1.54 -12.91 11.71
CA SER A 114 -1.71 -13.89 12.78
C SER A 114 -0.94 -13.45 14.03
N LEU A 115 -1.59 -13.62 15.12
CA LEU A 115 -1.02 -13.33 16.46
C LEU A 115 -0.02 -14.41 16.89
#